data_98204b4d61b2e8420501b0cdf56994c7
#
_entry.id   98204b4d61b2e8420501b0cdf56994c7
#
_cell.length_a   1.000
_cell.length_b   1.000
_cell.length_c   1.000
_cell.angle_alpha   90.00
_cell.angle_beta   90.00
_cell.angle_gamma   90.00
#
_symmetry.space_group_name_H-M   'P 1'
#
loop_
_entity.id
_entity.type
_entity.pdbx_description
1 polymer ?
#
loop_
_entity_poly.entity_id
_entity_poly.type
_entity_poly.pdbx_seq_one_letter_code
_entity_poly.pdbx_strand_id
1 'polypeptide(L)'
;GKGGDFLYRWGNPSAYDRGSNSSQRLDSQHGVNWIKEGYPGEGNLILFNNNYGNLTSAVFEISPPLNSDSTNYIINETEPFGPNELEWMHTGDFHSNVQSGAFRLSNGNTLISVADDATIFEVDSLGSTVWNYEYPGANIMIARSQKYSIDFFGGSDSTAFPDYIIGDVNFDSSNDVFDLIYVVDMHYGFYPKTL
;
A
#
# COMPACT_ATOMS: atom_id res chain seq x y z
N GLY A 1 -0.71 -20.73 22.78
CA GLY A 1 0.09 -19.97 21.86
C GLY A 1 1.56 -20.34 21.97
N LYS A 2 2.21 -20.53 20.88
CA LYS A 2 3.66 -20.71 20.81
C LYS A 2 4.26 -19.29 20.77
N GLY A 3 4.49 -18.70 21.90
CA GLY A 3 5.13 -17.38 21.98
C GLY A 3 6.50 -17.40 21.29
N GLY A 4 6.76 -16.37 20.46
CA GLY A 4 8.07 -16.18 19.83
C GLY A 4 8.27 -16.87 18.47
N ASP A 5 7.29 -17.58 17.94
CA ASP A 5 7.37 -18.17 16.61
C ASP A 5 6.50 -17.43 15.59
N PHE A 6 6.93 -17.42 14.32
CA PHE A 6 6.12 -16.84 13.24
C PHE A 6 5.05 -17.83 12.79
N LEU A 7 3.82 -17.39 12.72
CA LEU A 7 2.71 -18.21 12.26
C LEU A 7 2.70 -18.39 10.74
N TYR A 8 3.21 -17.39 10.01
CA TYR A 8 3.24 -17.37 8.56
C TYR A 8 4.49 -16.64 8.05
N ARG A 9 5.09 -17.17 7.01
CA ARG A 9 6.21 -16.56 6.28
C ARG A 9 6.02 -16.79 4.80
N TRP A 10 6.21 -15.75 4.00
CA TRP A 10 6.11 -15.84 2.57
C TRP A 10 7.19 -14.99 1.88
N GLY A 11 7.58 -15.38 0.68
CA GLY A 11 8.45 -14.59 -0.18
C GLY A 11 9.93 -14.94 -0.15
N ASN A 12 10.49 -15.43 0.95
CA ASN A 12 11.87 -15.91 1.03
C ASN A 12 11.97 -17.26 1.78
N PRO A 13 11.72 -18.39 1.11
CA PRO A 13 11.73 -19.71 1.74
C PRO A 13 13.06 -20.12 2.35
N SER A 14 14.18 -19.66 1.80
CA SER A 14 15.51 -19.98 2.33
C SER A 14 15.73 -19.42 3.75
N ALA A 15 15.02 -18.35 4.13
CA ALA A 15 15.12 -17.75 5.46
C ALA A 15 14.53 -18.63 6.59
N TYR A 16 13.85 -19.72 6.25
CA TYR A 16 13.29 -20.69 7.20
C TYR A 16 13.46 -22.15 6.76
N ASP A 17 14.54 -22.42 6.02
CA ASP A 17 14.98 -23.76 5.60
C ASP A 17 13.96 -24.54 4.76
N ARG A 18 13.18 -23.84 3.92
CA ARG A 18 12.12 -24.43 3.07
C ARG A 18 12.32 -24.19 1.58
N GLY A 19 13.52 -23.89 1.16
CA GLY A 19 13.83 -23.63 -0.24
C GLY A 19 15.24 -23.13 -0.45
N SER A 20 15.50 -22.59 -1.62
CA SER A 20 16.78 -21.99 -1.98
C SER A 20 16.61 -20.51 -2.34
N ASN A 21 17.71 -19.82 -2.57
CA ASN A 21 17.69 -18.43 -3.03
C ASN A 21 16.92 -18.25 -4.35
N SER A 22 16.90 -19.27 -5.21
CA SER A 22 16.12 -19.22 -6.45
C SER A 22 14.60 -19.29 -6.23
N SER A 23 14.15 -19.64 -5.03
CA SER A 23 12.74 -19.65 -4.64
C SER A 23 12.27 -18.32 -4.04
N GLN A 24 13.18 -17.34 -3.93
CA GLN A 24 12.84 -16.00 -3.41
C GLN A 24 11.92 -15.27 -4.37
N ARG A 25 10.86 -14.68 -3.82
CA ARG A 25 9.83 -13.92 -4.54
C ARG A 25 9.80 -12.46 -4.16
N LEU A 26 10.26 -12.14 -2.96
CA LEU A 26 10.28 -10.78 -2.43
C LEU A 26 11.73 -10.32 -2.24
N ASP A 27 11.99 -9.11 -2.66
CA ASP A 27 13.24 -8.41 -2.40
C ASP A 27 12.95 -6.96 -2.03
N SER A 28 13.39 -6.59 -0.81
CA SER A 28 13.25 -5.24 -0.24
C SER A 28 11.79 -4.75 -0.18
N GLN A 29 10.85 -5.63 0.11
CA GLN A 29 9.42 -5.32 0.14
C GLN A 29 9.04 -4.35 1.27
N HIS A 30 8.04 -3.52 1.00
CA HIS A 30 7.47 -2.55 1.95
C HIS A 30 5.94 -2.55 1.93
N GLY A 31 5.37 -1.89 2.94
CA GLY A 31 3.96 -1.53 2.95
C GLY A 31 2.98 -2.70 2.98
N VAL A 32 3.39 -3.88 3.50
CA VAL A 32 2.47 -5.01 3.63
C VAL A 32 1.29 -4.65 4.52
N ASN A 33 0.08 -4.92 4.03
CA ASN A 33 -1.15 -4.71 4.79
C ASN A 33 -2.26 -5.68 4.37
N TRP A 34 -3.21 -5.88 5.27
CA TRP A 34 -4.43 -6.62 4.97
C TRP A 34 -5.38 -5.78 4.15
N ILE A 35 -5.99 -6.38 3.13
CA ILE A 35 -7.12 -5.77 2.44
C ILE A 35 -8.31 -5.78 3.40
N LYS A 36 -8.91 -4.60 3.58
CA LYS A 36 -9.96 -4.36 4.57
C LYS A 36 -11.22 -5.16 4.26
N GLU A 37 -11.96 -5.48 5.33
CA GLU A 37 -13.31 -6.03 5.25
C GLU A 37 -14.21 -5.15 4.37
N GLY A 38 -15.00 -5.79 3.51
CA GLY A 38 -15.89 -5.14 2.54
C GLY A 38 -15.20 -4.64 1.27
N TYR A 39 -13.88 -4.79 1.13
CA TYR A 39 -13.15 -4.38 -0.09
C TYR A 39 -12.86 -5.60 -0.98
N PRO A 40 -12.82 -5.44 -2.30
CA PRO A 40 -12.43 -6.52 -3.21
C PRO A 40 -11.04 -7.08 -2.84
N GLY A 41 -10.98 -8.40 -2.61
CA GLY A 41 -9.79 -9.06 -2.09
C GLY A 41 -9.69 -9.09 -0.55
N GLU A 42 -10.79 -8.81 0.16
CA GLU A 42 -10.86 -8.90 1.62
C GLU A 42 -10.20 -10.17 2.16
N GLY A 43 -9.36 -10.01 3.20
CA GLY A 43 -8.63 -11.11 3.81
C GLY A 43 -7.34 -11.51 3.09
N ASN A 44 -7.03 -10.92 1.94
CA ASN A 44 -5.73 -11.03 1.29
C ASN A 44 -4.73 -10.01 1.84
N LEU A 45 -3.45 -10.28 1.63
CA LEU A 45 -2.37 -9.32 1.85
C LEU A 45 -2.02 -8.62 0.55
N ILE A 46 -1.79 -7.31 0.62
CA ILE A 46 -1.24 -6.53 -0.47
C ILE A 46 0.07 -5.88 -0.03
N LEU A 47 1.06 -5.81 -0.91
CA LEU A 47 2.38 -5.30 -0.60
C LEU A 47 3.08 -4.72 -1.82
N PHE A 48 4.06 -3.86 -1.59
CA PHE A 48 4.96 -3.33 -2.61
C PHE A 48 6.29 -4.07 -2.57
N ASN A 49 6.70 -4.71 -3.66
CA ASN A 49 7.97 -5.41 -3.82
C ASN A 49 8.95 -4.53 -4.60
N ASN A 50 9.89 -3.90 -3.90
CA ASN A 50 10.76 -2.87 -4.46
C ASN A 50 11.66 -3.39 -5.59
N ASN A 51 12.30 -4.54 -5.40
CA ASN A 51 13.22 -5.12 -6.36
C ASN A 51 12.61 -6.37 -7.03
N TYR A 52 11.48 -6.20 -7.72
CA TYR A 52 10.86 -7.30 -8.46
C TYR A 52 11.70 -7.75 -9.66
N GLY A 53 12.37 -6.81 -10.31
CA GLY A 53 13.26 -7.05 -11.44
C GLY A 53 14.36 -5.99 -11.53
N ASN A 54 15.10 -5.98 -12.61
CA ASN A 54 16.12 -4.97 -12.83
C ASN A 54 15.49 -3.58 -13.00
N LEU A 55 15.65 -2.73 -12.01
CA LEU A 55 15.06 -1.38 -11.95
C LEU A 55 13.52 -1.38 -12.14
N THR A 56 12.86 -2.38 -11.60
CA THR A 56 11.40 -2.51 -11.66
C THR A 56 10.86 -2.93 -10.31
N SER A 57 9.82 -2.24 -9.85
CA SER A 57 9.03 -2.63 -8.69
C SER A 57 7.71 -3.29 -9.11
N ALA A 58 7.05 -3.96 -8.19
CA ALA A 58 5.75 -4.54 -8.42
C ALA A 58 4.87 -4.49 -7.16
N VAL A 59 3.57 -4.50 -7.36
CA VAL A 59 2.59 -4.70 -6.29
C VAL A 59 2.04 -6.11 -6.39
N PHE A 60 2.04 -6.82 -5.27
CA PHE A 60 1.51 -8.18 -5.17
C PHE A 60 0.31 -8.23 -4.24
N GLU A 61 -0.70 -9.00 -4.65
CA GLU A 61 -1.77 -9.45 -3.78
C GLU A 61 -1.65 -10.97 -3.61
N ILE A 62 -1.68 -11.44 -2.38
CA ILE A 62 -1.61 -12.86 -2.03
C ILE A 62 -2.75 -13.24 -1.09
N SER A 63 -3.27 -14.46 -1.27
CA SER A 63 -4.25 -15.07 -0.37
C SER A 63 -3.51 -16.05 0.57
N PRO A 64 -3.28 -15.68 1.84
CA PRO A 64 -2.58 -16.55 2.77
C PRO A 64 -3.35 -17.86 2.98
N PRO A 65 -2.67 -19.04 2.99
CA PRO A 65 -3.33 -20.33 3.05
C PRO A 65 -3.82 -20.62 4.48
N LEU A 66 -5.01 -20.19 4.82
CA LEU A 66 -5.65 -20.50 6.10
C LEU A 66 -6.25 -21.91 6.09
N ASN A 67 -6.23 -22.56 7.25
CA ASN A 67 -6.99 -23.80 7.45
C ASN A 67 -8.50 -23.51 7.49
N SER A 68 -9.30 -24.56 7.45
CA SER A 68 -10.76 -24.46 7.33
C SER A 68 -11.48 -23.70 8.45
N ASP A 69 -10.87 -23.61 9.63
CA ASP A 69 -11.40 -22.86 10.78
C ASP A 69 -10.74 -21.49 10.95
N SER A 70 -9.88 -21.08 10.00
CA SER A 70 -9.16 -19.81 9.97
C SER A 70 -8.30 -19.53 11.22
N THR A 71 -7.92 -20.58 11.94
CA THR A 71 -7.14 -20.44 13.18
C THR A 71 -5.63 -20.54 12.97
N ASN A 72 -5.19 -21.05 11.81
CA ASN A 72 -3.78 -21.28 11.52
C ASN A 72 -3.50 -21.26 10.01
N TYR A 73 -2.23 -21.13 9.64
CA TYR A 73 -1.79 -21.19 8.25
C TYR A 73 -1.35 -22.60 7.88
N ILE A 74 -1.71 -23.03 6.67
CA ILE A 74 -1.35 -24.35 6.16
C ILE A 74 0.10 -24.33 5.69
N ILE A 75 0.89 -25.28 6.18
CA ILE A 75 2.23 -25.56 5.71
C ILE A 75 2.47 -27.06 5.69
N ASN A 76 3.04 -27.58 4.62
CA ASN A 76 3.54 -28.93 4.53
C ASN A 76 4.93 -29.03 5.18
N GLU A 77 5.30 -30.22 5.68
CA GLU A 77 6.53 -30.39 6.44
C GLU A 77 7.81 -30.02 5.68
N THR A 78 7.83 -30.19 4.37
CA THR A 78 9.02 -30.00 3.53
C THR A 78 8.93 -28.82 2.55
N GLU A 79 7.77 -28.24 2.39
CA GLU A 79 7.52 -27.18 1.40
C GLU A 79 7.45 -25.81 2.05
N PRO A 80 7.72 -24.73 1.30
CA PRO A 80 7.49 -23.37 1.79
C PRO A 80 6.00 -23.11 2.00
N PHE A 81 5.70 -22.08 2.78
CA PHE A 81 4.34 -21.55 2.85
C PHE A 81 3.84 -21.11 1.47
N GLY A 82 2.60 -21.50 1.14
CA GLY A 82 1.87 -20.94 0.02
C GLY A 82 1.45 -19.48 0.26
N PRO A 83 0.78 -18.84 -0.71
CA PRO A 83 0.40 -19.43 -2.00
C PRO A 83 1.56 -19.49 -3.00
N ASN A 84 1.44 -20.40 -3.98
CA ASN A 84 2.37 -20.46 -5.11
C ASN A 84 2.01 -19.44 -6.18
N GLU A 85 0.76 -19.08 -6.30
CA GLU A 85 0.26 -18.10 -7.27
C GLU A 85 -0.16 -16.81 -6.57
N LEU A 86 -0.02 -15.70 -7.28
CA LEU A 86 -0.52 -14.41 -6.85
C LEU A 86 -1.99 -14.28 -7.23
N GLU A 87 -2.81 -13.68 -6.37
CA GLU A 87 -4.17 -13.31 -6.71
C GLU A 87 -4.22 -12.19 -7.74
N TRP A 88 -3.30 -11.23 -7.59
CA TRP A 88 -3.15 -10.11 -8.50
C TRP A 88 -1.73 -9.58 -8.44
N MET A 89 -1.29 -9.03 -9.56
CA MET A 89 -0.01 -8.35 -9.68
C MET A 89 -0.14 -7.13 -10.59
N HIS A 90 0.50 -6.04 -10.18
CA HIS A 90 0.72 -4.89 -11.04
C HIS A 90 2.20 -4.55 -11.10
N THR A 91 2.70 -4.35 -12.30
CA THR A 91 4.04 -3.85 -12.59
C THR A 91 3.99 -2.95 -13.80
N GLY A 92 4.95 -2.07 -13.94
CA GLY A 92 5.01 -1.11 -15.03
C GLY A 92 6.34 -0.38 -15.03
N ASP A 93 6.36 0.79 -15.61
CA ASP A 93 7.54 1.64 -15.69
C ASP A 93 7.69 2.49 -14.42
N PHE A 94 7.84 1.80 -13.27
CA PHE A 94 8.09 2.43 -11.98
C PHE A 94 9.06 1.61 -11.13
N HIS A 95 9.87 2.30 -10.34
CA HIS A 95 10.81 1.69 -9.42
C HIS A 95 11.03 2.57 -8.20
N SER A 96 11.19 1.96 -7.04
CA SER A 96 11.64 2.62 -5.82
C SER A 96 12.55 1.69 -5.04
N ASN A 97 13.70 2.19 -4.60
CA ASN A 97 14.65 1.43 -3.80
C ASN A 97 14.20 1.26 -2.35
N VAL A 98 13.34 2.14 -1.86
CA VAL A 98 12.96 2.22 -0.45
C VAL A 98 11.48 2.52 -0.29
N GLN A 99 10.94 2.21 0.89
CA GLN A 99 9.59 2.56 1.28
C GLN A 99 8.54 2.18 0.22
N SER A 100 7.62 3.09 -0.12
CA SER A 100 6.52 2.79 -1.03
C SER A 100 5.40 1.96 -0.39
N GLY A 101 4.31 1.76 -1.09
CA GLY A 101 3.20 0.96 -0.59
C GLY A 101 2.04 0.90 -1.56
N ALA A 102 1.12 -0.01 -1.28
CA ALA A 102 -0.09 -0.17 -2.05
C ALA A 102 -1.29 -0.43 -1.14
N PHE A 103 -2.43 0.15 -1.49
CA PHE A 103 -3.68 -0.02 -0.74
C PHE A 103 -4.83 -0.31 -1.69
N ARG A 104 -5.57 -1.39 -1.42
CA ARG A 104 -6.82 -1.67 -2.09
C ARG A 104 -7.87 -0.66 -1.66
N LEU A 105 -8.61 -0.12 -2.61
CA LEU A 105 -9.72 0.81 -2.38
C LEU A 105 -11.07 0.07 -2.43
N SER A 106 -12.10 0.70 -1.87
CA SER A 106 -13.44 0.12 -1.80
C SER A 106 -14.07 -0.13 -3.18
N ASN A 107 -13.67 0.63 -4.20
CA ASN A 107 -14.11 0.44 -5.59
C ASN A 107 -13.35 -0.66 -6.35
N GLY A 108 -12.39 -1.34 -5.69
CA GLY A 108 -11.55 -2.38 -6.29
C GLY A 108 -10.27 -1.87 -6.95
N ASN A 109 -10.09 -0.59 -7.08
CA ASN A 109 -8.83 0.00 -7.54
C ASN A 109 -7.72 -0.15 -6.49
N THR A 110 -6.49 0.06 -6.91
CA THR A 110 -5.32 0.04 -6.02
C THR A 110 -4.60 1.38 -6.09
N LEU A 111 -4.45 2.04 -4.94
CA LEU A 111 -3.62 3.22 -4.78
C LEU A 111 -2.18 2.78 -4.54
N ILE A 112 -1.24 3.28 -5.33
CA ILE A 112 0.18 2.92 -5.29
C ILE A 112 1.00 4.18 -5.07
N SER A 113 1.94 4.13 -4.12
CA SER A 113 2.92 5.19 -3.89
C SER A 113 4.31 4.69 -4.26
N VAL A 114 5.02 5.44 -5.09
CA VAL A 114 6.42 5.20 -5.47
C VAL A 114 7.27 6.24 -4.79
N ALA A 115 7.98 5.82 -3.74
CA ALA A 115 8.60 6.76 -2.81
C ALA A 115 9.70 7.61 -3.45
N ASP A 116 10.65 6.99 -4.15
CA ASP A 116 11.80 7.69 -4.72
C ASP A 116 11.41 8.74 -5.76
N ASP A 117 10.31 8.50 -6.49
CA ASP A 117 9.81 9.39 -7.53
C ASP A 117 8.77 10.40 -6.99
N ALA A 118 8.42 10.30 -5.71
CA ALA A 118 7.35 11.08 -5.09
C ALA A 118 6.05 11.05 -5.91
N THR A 119 5.74 9.88 -6.47
CA THR A 119 4.58 9.64 -7.34
C THR A 119 3.53 8.80 -6.63
N ILE A 120 2.28 9.16 -6.79
CA ILE A 120 1.12 8.40 -6.32
C ILE A 120 0.20 8.20 -7.52
N PHE A 121 -0.23 6.95 -7.74
CA PHE A 121 -1.18 6.68 -8.81
C PHE A 121 -2.20 5.61 -8.40
N GLU A 122 -3.33 5.60 -9.07
CA GLU A 122 -4.40 4.63 -8.86
C GLU A 122 -4.58 3.81 -10.13
N VAL A 123 -4.62 2.50 -9.97
CA VAL A 123 -4.90 1.57 -11.08
C VAL A 123 -6.21 0.83 -10.84
N ASP A 124 -6.92 0.53 -11.90
CA ASP A 124 -8.09 -0.35 -11.87
C ASP A 124 -7.69 -1.83 -11.71
N SER A 125 -8.68 -2.71 -11.62
CA SER A 125 -8.45 -4.16 -11.47
C SER A 125 -7.72 -4.79 -12.67
N LEU A 126 -7.73 -4.14 -13.83
CA LEU A 126 -7.05 -4.57 -15.04
C LEU A 126 -5.63 -4.00 -15.16
N GLY A 127 -5.22 -3.15 -14.20
CA GLY A 127 -3.91 -2.50 -14.16
C GLY A 127 -3.82 -1.21 -14.98
N SER A 128 -4.94 -0.67 -15.48
CA SER A 128 -4.94 0.62 -16.16
C SER A 128 -4.89 1.76 -15.17
N THR A 129 -3.98 2.72 -15.37
CA THR A 129 -3.90 3.92 -14.53
C THR A 129 -5.13 4.80 -14.78
N VAL A 130 -5.89 5.05 -13.71
CA VAL A 130 -7.10 5.87 -13.74
C VAL A 130 -6.89 7.25 -13.12
N TRP A 131 -5.84 7.43 -12.34
CA TRP A 131 -5.44 8.69 -11.72
C TRP A 131 -3.95 8.65 -11.39
N ASN A 132 -3.27 9.80 -11.47
CA ASN A 132 -1.89 9.94 -11.01
C ASN A 132 -1.62 11.34 -10.45
N TYR A 133 -0.63 11.40 -9.58
CA TYR A 133 -0.08 12.60 -8.99
C TYR A 133 1.43 12.49 -8.89
N GLU A 134 2.15 13.50 -9.33
CA GLU A 134 3.59 13.64 -9.19
C GLU A 134 3.86 14.90 -8.39
N TYR A 135 4.60 14.76 -7.29
CA TYR A 135 4.96 15.94 -6.49
C TYR A 135 5.95 16.81 -7.27
N PRO A 136 5.68 18.12 -7.41
CA PRO A 136 6.48 19.00 -8.29
C PRO A 136 7.84 19.40 -7.70
N GLY A 137 8.17 18.99 -6.48
CA GLY A 137 9.42 19.32 -5.81
C GLY A 137 10.58 18.37 -6.17
N ALA A 138 11.78 18.90 -6.23
CA ALA A 138 12.98 18.07 -6.42
C ALA A 138 13.47 17.45 -5.10
N ASN A 139 13.99 16.22 -5.15
CA ASN A 139 14.58 15.51 -4.02
C ASN A 139 13.62 15.27 -2.84
N ILE A 140 12.35 15.05 -3.14
CA ILE A 140 11.31 14.73 -2.15
C ILE A 140 10.90 13.28 -2.34
N MET A 141 10.59 12.63 -1.24
CA MET A 141 10.08 11.27 -1.20
C MET A 141 8.70 11.26 -0.54
N ILE A 142 7.76 10.53 -1.13
CA ILE A 142 6.46 10.24 -0.49
C ILE A 142 6.47 8.78 -0.06
N ALA A 143 6.72 8.56 1.22
CA ALA A 143 6.89 7.23 1.78
C ALA A 143 5.69 6.30 1.52
N ARG A 144 4.48 6.84 1.69
CA ARG A 144 3.22 6.12 1.54
C ARG A 144 2.05 7.09 1.55
N SER A 145 0.99 6.76 0.83
CA SER A 145 -0.27 7.50 0.82
C SER A 145 -1.46 6.58 1.11
N GLN A 146 -2.53 7.15 1.62
CA GLN A 146 -3.82 6.48 1.80
C GLN A 146 -4.94 7.41 1.32
N LYS A 147 -5.99 6.81 0.77
CA LYS A 147 -7.19 7.53 0.34
C LYS A 147 -8.31 7.24 1.33
N TYR A 148 -8.97 8.29 1.78
CA TYR A 148 -10.09 8.21 2.70
C TYR A 148 -11.35 8.77 2.03
N SER A 149 -12.52 8.28 2.43
CA SER A 149 -13.76 8.92 2.04
C SER A 149 -13.88 10.29 2.73
N ILE A 150 -14.60 11.20 2.10
CA ILE A 150 -14.88 12.51 2.68
C ILE A 150 -15.54 12.41 4.07
N ASP A 151 -16.34 11.38 4.30
CA ASP A 151 -17.02 11.14 5.57
C ASP A 151 -16.07 10.69 6.70
N PHE A 152 -14.85 10.26 6.36
CA PHE A 152 -13.87 9.80 7.34
C PHE A 152 -13.51 10.87 8.38
N PHE A 153 -13.51 12.14 7.98
CA PHE A 153 -13.22 13.29 8.84
C PHE A 153 -14.47 13.86 9.55
N GLY A 154 -15.56 13.11 9.56
CA GLY A 154 -16.78 13.48 10.32
C GLY A 154 -17.72 14.40 9.56
N GLY A 155 -17.64 14.42 8.24
CA GLY A 155 -18.12 15.53 7.52
C GLY A 155 -19.30 15.46 6.63
N SER A 156 -20.49 15.23 6.98
CA SER A 156 -21.62 15.74 6.18
C SER A 156 -22.31 16.97 6.82
N ASP A 157 -21.79 17.49 7.91
CA ASP A 157 -22.38 18.67 8.53
C ASP A 157 -21.74 19.97 8.01
N SER A 158 -22.12 20.33 6.79
CA SER A 158 -21.76 21.62 6.16
C SER A 158 -22.28 22.85 6.90
N THR A 159 -23.02 22.65 8.01
CA THR A 159 -23.62 23.75 8.78
C THR A 159 -22.69 24.29 9.87
N ALA A 160 -21.71 23.51 10.31
CA ALA A 160 -20.80 23.91 11.39
C ALA A 160 -19.69 24.90 10.91
N PHE A 161 -19.31 24.82 9.64
CA PHE A 161 -18.31 25.70 9.05
C PHE A 161 -18.69 26.06 7.61
N PRO A 162 -19.61 27.01 7.41
CA PRO A 162 -20.18 27.33 6.09
C PRO A 162 -19.15 27.89 5.09
N ASP A 163 -17.98 28.29 5.54
CA ASP A 163 -16.94 28.91 4.71
C ASP A 163 -15.75 27.99 4.44
N TYR A 164 -15.81 26.72 4.87
CA TYR A 164 -14.71 25.79 4.67
C TYR A 164 -15.16 24.54 3.92
N ILE A 165 -14.37 24.10 2.97
CA ILE A 165 -14.52 22.78 2.36
C ILE A 165 -13.92 21.77 3.32
N ILE A 166 -14.72 20.77 3.75
CA ILE A 166 -14.23 19.74 4.66
C ILE A 166 -13.14 18.92 3.98
N GLY A 167 -11.96 18.89 4.61
CA GLY A 167 -10.76 18.25 4.06
C GLY A 167 -9.83 19.19 3.31
N ASP A 168 -10.24 20.43 3.04
CA ASP A 168 -9.39 21.48 2.52
C ASP A 168 -8.51 22.04 3.65
N VAL A 169 -7.38 21.44 3.88
CA VAL A 169 -6.48 21.76 5.00
C VAL A 169 -5.50 22.87 4.63
N ASN A 170 -5.22 23.03 3.36
CA ASN A 170 -4.33 24.08 2.83
C ASN A 170 -5.10 25.37 2.47
N PHE A 171 -6.45 25.36 2.54
CA PHE A 171 -7.35 26.48 2.29
C PHE A 171 -7.29 27.05 0.85
N ASP A 172 -7.05 26.18 -0.15
CA ASP A 172 -7.04 26.58 -1.56
C ASP A 172 -8.41 26.47 -2.25
N SER A 173 -9.45 26.13 -1.49
CA SER A 173 -10.83 25.92 -1.93
C SER A 173 -11.05 24.67 -2.79
N SER A 174 -10.13 23.72 -2.72
CA SER A 174 -10.23 22.39 -3.32
C SER A 174 -10.11 21.34 -2.23
N ASN A 175 -10.61 20.14 -2.48
CA ASN A 175 -10.40 19.01 -1.59
C ASN A 175 -9.65 17.94 -2.40
N ASP A 176 -8.35 17.90 -2.26
CA ASP A 176 -7.49 17.06 -3.08
C ASP A 176 -6.27 16.50 -2.32
N VAL A 177 -5.32 15.97 -3.06
CA VAL A 177 -4.13 15.35 -2.47
C VAL A 177 -3.21 16.33 -1.74
N PHE A 178 -3.27 17.63 -2.05
CA PHE A 178 -2.44 18.63 -1.39
C PHE A 178 -2.86 18.85 0.06
N ASP A 179 -4.13 18.67 0.39
CA ASP A 179 -4.62 18.69 1.76
C ASP A 179 -4.02 17.57 2.59
N LEU A 180 -3.92 16.38 2.01
CA LEU A 180 -3.31 15.23 2.68
C LEU A 180 -1.82 15.47 2.94
N ILE A 181 -1.12 16.04 1.98
CA ILE A 181 0.31 16.38 2.11
C ILE A 181 0.50 17.42 3.22
N TYR A 182 -0.37 18.44 3.27
CA TYR A 182 -0.33 19.48 4.28
C TYR A 182 -0.49 18.93 5.71
N VAL A 183 -1.38 17.96 5.92
CA VAL A 183 -1.55 17.27 7.21
C VAL A 183 -0.29 16.51 7.60
N VAL A 184 0.36 15.84 6.66
CA VAL A 184 1.62 15.12 6.90
C VAL A 184 2.73 16.09 7.28
N ASP A 185 2.86 17.20 6.56
CA ASP A 185 3.86 18.24 6.84
C ASP A 185 3.66 18.88 8.22
N MET A 186 2.42 19.14 8.61
CA MET A 186 2.09 19.63 9.96
C MET A 186 2.47 18.63 11.05
N HIS A 187 2.25 17.35 10.83
CA HIS A 187 2.57 16.30 11.79
C HIS A 187 4.09 16.20 12.06
N TYR A 188 4.91 16.43 11.06
CA TYR A 188 6.37 16.42 11.17
C TYR A 188 6.99 17.79 11.51
N GLY A 189 6.17 18.81 11.75
CA GLY A 189 6.64 20.15 12.14
C GLY A 189 7.18 21.00 11.00
N PHE A 190 6.94 20.61 9.75
CA PHE A 190 7.19 21.44 8.59
C PHE A 190 6.02 22.41 8.39
N TYR A 191 6.04 23.52 9.09
CA TYR A 191 5.05 24.57 8.86
C TYR A 191 5.42 25.31 7.56
N PRO A 192 4.49 25.42 6.59
CA PRO A 192 4.72 26.31 5.46
C PRO A 192 4.92 27.72 6.03
N LYS A 193 5.99 28.37 5.61
CA LYS A 193 6.16 29.79 5.92
C LYS A 193 5.01 30.52 5.26
N THR A 194 4.16 31.15 6.07
CA THR A 194 3.13 32.06 5.59
C THR A 194 3.72 33.00 4.54
N LEU A 195 3.14 32.97 3.34
CA LEU A 195 3.40 33.91 2.28
C LEU A 195 3.01 35.33 2.71
#